data_22e8e0580c8e2afa63fc897d2053a542
#
_entry.id   22e8e0580c8e2afa63fc897d2053a542
#
_cell.length_a   1.000
_cell.length_b   1.000
_cell.length_c   1.000
_cell.angle_alpha   90.00
_cell.angle_beta   90.00
_cell.angle_gamma   90.00
#
_symmetry.space_group_name_H-M   'P 1'
#
loop_
_entity.id
_entity.type
_entity.pdbx_description
1 polymer ?
#
loop_
_entity_poly.entity_id
_entity_poly.type
_entity_poly.pdbx_seq_one_letter_code
_entity_poly.pdbx_strand_id
1 'polypeptide(L)'
;VIDDRTAPEPIRFFGTSWVEHGTDYWLRRVAVSLGAFATVVAGGLVLQFAVGGVRMSKAGGLVNWLLLAAIAVCSVLAALRTWKVLAEGRDSLDGWMAEDKSLGAVWLIGCVGSAAAYFFRSLTEAPGEGVRRAQWERETARHEKRKASGGGRPGKRKKR
;
A
#
# COMPACT_ATOMS: atom_id res chain seq x y z
N VAL A 1 -18.72 -26.27 -4.30
CA VAL A 1 -17.32 -26.40 -4.69
C VAL A 1 -16.91 -25.02 -5.19
N ILE A 2 -16.18 -24.26 -4.36
CA ILE A 2 -15.59 -22.96 -4.76
C ILE A 2 -14.52 -23.32 -5.78
N ASP A 3 -14.69 -22.87 -7.02
CA ASP A 3 -13.70 -23.05 -8.07
C ASP A 3 -12.41 -22.36 -7.60
N ASP A 4 -11.32 -23.07 -7.51
CA ASP A 4 -10.00 -22.62 -7.01
C ASP A 4 -9.50 -21.33 -7.71
N ARG A 5 -10.07 -21.03 -8.87
CA ARG A 5 -9.78 -19.83 -9.69
C ARG A 5 -10.45 -18.54 -9.20
N THR A 6 -11.40 -18.62 -8.27
CA THR A 6 -12.10 -17.48 -7.66
C THR A 6 -11.76 -17.31 -6.18
N ALA A 7 -10.75 -18.03 -5.69
CA ALA A 7 -10.29 -17.89 -4.31
C ALA A 7 -9.70 -16.49 -4.09
N PRO A 8 -10.08 -15.80 -3.00
CA PRO A 8 -9.57 -14.46 -2.71
C PRO A 8 -8.07 -14.51 -2.43
N GLU A 9 -7.30 -13.65 -3.09
CA GLU A 9 -5.86 -13.56 -2.89
C GLU A 9 -5.53 -13.05 -1.47
N PRO A 10 -4.53 -13.66 -0.79
CA PRO A 10 -4.15 -13.25 0.55
C PRO A 10 -3.45 -11.88 0.55
N ILE A 11 -3.81 -11.03 1.52
CA ILE A 11 -3.13 -9.76 1.79
C ILE A 11 -2.03 -10.01 2.81
N ARG A 12 -0.87 -9.34 2.63
CA ARG A 12 0.24 -9.43 3.57
C ARG A 12 -0.22 -9.05 4.99
N PHE A 13 0.07 -9.88 5.98
CA PHE A 13 -0.34 -9.80 7.39
C PHE A 13 -1.81 -10.12 7.69
N PHE A 14 -2.72 -10.03 6.72
CA PHE A 14 -4.16 -10.27 6.93
C PHE A 14 -4.62 -11.62 6.37
N GLY A 15 -3.84 -12.25 5.46
CA GLY A 15 -4.27 -13.47 4.79
C GLY A 15 -5.56 -13.23 4.01
N THR A 16 -6.55 -14.11 4.15
CA THR A 16 -7.89 -14.00 3.53
C THR A 16 -8.94 -13.40 4.47
N SER A 17 -8.57 -12.98 5.71
CA SER A 17 -9.50 -12.44 6.70
C SER A 17 -10.16 -11.10 6.29
N TRP A 18 -9.65 -10.45 5.24
CA TRP A 18 -10.23 -9.24 4.66
C TRP A 18 -11.59 -9.46 3.97
N VAL A 19 -11.95 -10.71 3.66
CA VAL A 19 -13.24 -11.04 3.03
C VAL A 19 -14.39 -10.93 4.05
N GLU A 20 -14.18 -11.43 5.26
CA GLU A 20 -15.22 -11.58 6.31
C GLU A 20 -14.84 -10.84 7.59
N HIS A 21 -14.27 -9.77 7.66
CA HIS A 21 -13.95 -8.90 8.82
C HIS A 21 -14.25 -9.51 10.22
N GLY A 22 -13.78 -10.74 10.44
CA GLY A 22 -13.92 -11.43 11.73
C GLY A 22 -13.02 -10.86 12.82
N THR A 23 -13.04 -11.48 14.02
CA THR A 23 -12.21 -11.07 15.18
C THR A 23 -10.72 -11.05 14.82
N ASP A 24 -10.26 -12.03 14.03
CA ASP A 24 -8.88 -12.12 13.57
C ASP A 24 -8.47 -10.93 12.70
N TYR A 25 -9.38 -10.42 11.86
CA TYR A 25 -9.14 -9.22 11.05
C TYR A 25 -8.89 -8.01 11.95
N TRP A 26 -9.74 -7.79 12.95
CA TRP A 26 -9.62 -6.66 13.85
C TRP A 26 -8.36 -6.73 14.71
N LEU A 27 -8.01 -7.91 15.23
CA LEU A 27 -6.79 -8.11 15.99
C LEU A 27 -5.54 -7.81 15.14
N ARG A 28 -5.48 -8.34 13.93
CA ARG A 28 -4.39 -8.07 12.98
C ARG A 28 -4.32 -6.60 12.58
N ARG A 29 -5.46 -5.96 12.40
CA ARG A 29 -5.54 -4.54 12.06
C ARG A 29 -4.95 -3.68 13.17
N VAL A 30 -5.33 -3.91 14.42
CA VAL A 30 -4.76 -3.20 15.58
C VAL A 30 -3.26 -3.45 15.69
N ALA A 31 -2.81 -4.70 15.56
CA ALA A 31 -1.39 -5.04 15.60
C ALA A 31 -0.57 -4.34 14.51
N VAL A 32 -1.08 -4.32 13.27
CA VAL A 32 -0.42 -3.65 12.13
C VAL A 32 -0.40 -2.14 12.33
N SER A 33 -1.48 -1.54 12.80
CA SER A 33 -1.53 -0.09 13.09
C SER A 33 -0.56 0.30 14.20
N LEU A 34 -0.47 -0.48 15.27
CA LEU A 34 0.50 -0.24 16.34
C LEU A 34 1.94 -0.41 15.85
N GLY A 35 2.22 -1.43 15.04
CA GLY A 35 3.53 -1.63 14.42
C GLY A 35 3.93 -0.48 13.50
N ALA A 36 3.00 0.00 12.67
CA ALA A 36 3.21 1.16 11.82
C ALA A 36 3.47 2.43 12.63
N PHE A 37 2.71 2.66 13.69
CA PHE A 37 2.91 3.79 14.61
C PHE A 37 4.30 3.73 15.28
N ALA A 38 4.68 2.58 15.81
CA ALA A 38 6.00 2.39 16.40
C ALA A 38 7.13 2.66 15.40
N THR A 39 6.94 2.28 14.12
CA THR A 39 7.89 2.56 13.03
C THR A 39 8.00 4.07 12.75
N VAL A 40 6.89 4.80 12.76
CA VAL A 40 6.89 6.27 12.59
C VAL A 40 7.65 6.94 13.74
N VAL A 41 7.38 6.53 14.97
CA VAL A 41 8.05 7.08 16.18
C VAL A 41 9.56 6.79 16.12
N ALA A 42 9.95 5.53 15.88
CA ALA A 42 11.35 5.15 15.78
C ALA A 42 12.08 5.91 14.67
N GLY A 43 11.48 6.00 13.47
CA GLY A 43 12.02 6.76 12.36
C GLY A 43 12.15 8.26 12.66
N GLY A 44 11.16 8.85 13.33
CA GLY A 44 11.19 10.24 13.79
C GLY A 44 12.34 10.50 14.78
N LEU A 45 12.56 9.60 15.73
CA LEU A 45 13.69 9.68 16.66
C LEU A 45 15.04 9.61 15.93
N VAL A 46 15.19 8.68 14.98
CA VAL A 46 16.41 8.57 14.17
C VAL A 46 16.68 9.88 13.41
N LEU A 47 15.64 10.44 12.78
CA LEU A 47 15.77 11.73 12.09
C LEU A 47 16.12 12.88 13.05
N GLN A 48 15.54 12.90 14.25
CA GLN A 48 15.86 13.88 15.28
C GLN A 48 17.34 13.81 15.70
N PHE A 49 17.87 12.62 15.90
CA PHE A 49 19.30 12.44 16.21
C PHE A 49 20.20 12.86 15.05
N ALA A 50 19.84 12.54 13.81
CA ALA A 50 20.58 12.93 12.62
C ALA A 50 20.66 14.45 12.48
N VAL A 51 19.52 15.14 12.62
CA VAL A 51 19.44 16.61 12.58
C VAL A 51 20.18 17.24 13.78
N GLY A 52 20.10 16.63 14.96
CA GLY A 52 20.82 17.05 16.16
C GLY A 52 22.34 17.03 15.96
N GLY A 53 22.86 15.99 15.32
CA GLY A 53 24.28 15.87 14.96
C GLY A 53 24.76 17.00 14.03
N VAL A 54 23.93 17.36 13.03
CA VAL A 54 24.24 18.49 12.12
C VAL A 54 24.22 19.83 12.86
N ARG A 55 23.34 20.02 13.82
CA ARG A 55 23.29 21.25 14.64
C ARG A 55 24.54 21.45 15.50
N MET A 56 25.16 20.35 15.95
CA MET A 56 26.41 20.40 16.71
C MET A 56 27.60 20.74 15.82
N SER A 57 27.52 20.50 14.51
CA SER A 57 28.54 20.93 13.56
C SER A 57 28.45 22.45 13.34
N LYS A 58 29.60 23.09 13.11
CA LYS A 58 29.67 24.55 12.80
C LYS A 58 29.14 24.90 11.38
N ALA A 59 28.28 24.06 10.82
CA ALA A 59 27.82 24.19 9.43
C ALA A 59 26.85 25.35 9.14
N GLY A 60 26.49 26.13 10.16
CA GLY A 60 25.63 27.32 10.00
C GLY A 60 24.11 26.98 9.90
N GLY A 61 23.29 27.97 10.25
CA GLY A 61 21.83 27.83 10.29
C GLY A 61 21.20 27.50 8.94
N LEU A 62 21.74 28.04 7.85
CA LEU A 62 21.23 27.82 6.48
C LEU A 62 21.30 26.32 6.07
N VAL A 63 22.42 25.67 6.36
CA VAL A 63 22.58 24.22 6.05
C VAL A 63 21.56 23.38 6.81
N ASN A 64 21.32 23.70 8.08
CA ASN A 64 20.33 23.00 8.89
C ASN A 64 18.90 23.18 8.34
N TRP A 65 18.54 24.38 7.89
CA TRP A 65 17.23 24.64 7.27
C TRP A 65 17.06 23.91 5.94
N LEU A 66 18.11 23.89 5.09
CA LEU A 66 18.09 23.15 3.83
C LEU A 66 17.93 21.64 4.06
N LEU A 67 18.62 21.09 5.06
CA LEU A 67 18.49 19.69 5.44
C LEU A 67 17.06 19.35 5.89
N LEU A 68 16.48 20.17 6.78
CA LEU A 68 15.11 19.98 7.23
C LEU A 68 14.11 20.06 6.08
N ALA A 69 14.28 21.06 5.19
CA ALA A 69 13.43 21.20 4.00
C ALA A 69 13.55 19.97 3.08
N ALA A 70 14.75 19.47 2.83
CA ALA A 70 14.97 18.29 2.00
C ALA A 70 14.29 17.04 2.62
N ILE A 71 14.46 16.81 3.92
CA ILE A 71 13.81 15.69 4.62
C ILE A 71 12.28 15.82 4.54
N ALA A 72 11.74 17.01 4.75
CA ALA A 72 10.30 17.25 4.69
C ALA A 72 9.74 16.98 3.28
N VAL A 73 10.39 17.51 2.24
CA VAL A 73 9.99 17.26 0.85
C VAL A 73 10.05 15.77 0.50
N CYS A 74 11.17 15.08 0.79
CA CYS A 74 11.30 13.65 0.56
C CYS A 74 10.22 12.85 1.30
N SER A 75 9.91 13.23 2.55
CA SER A 75 8.87 12.56 3.35
C SER A 75 7.48 12.74 2.76
N VAL A 76 7.14 13.94 2.28
CA VAL A 76 5.86 14.20 1.60
C VAL A 76 5.76 13.42 0.29
N LEU A 77 6.80 13.44 -0.55
CA LEU A 77 6.81 12.69 -1.81
C LEU A 77 6.65 11.19 -1.58
N ALA A 78 7.38 10.65 -0.60
CA ALA A 78 7.28 9.25 -0.24
C ALA A 78 5.92 8.87 0.36
N ALA A 79 5.31 9.76 1.16
CA ALA A 79 3.97 9.58 1.69
C ALA A 79 2.92 9.55 0.58
N LEU A 80 2.96 10.49 -0.37
CA LEU A 80 2.04 10.54 -1.51
C LEU A 80 2.14 9.30 -2.39
N ARG A 81 3.36 8.85 -2.69
CA ARG A 81 3.58 7.62 -3.44
C ARG A 81 3.00 6.40 -2.71
N THR A 82 3.31 6.25 -1.42
CA THR A 82 2.81 5.14 -0.61
C THR A 82 1.29 5.16 -0.53
N TRP A 83 0.70 6.33 -0.34
CA TRP A 83 -0.75 6.49 -0.33
C TRP A 83 -1.39 6.04 -1.64
N LYS A 84 -0.85 6.47 -2.78
CA LYS A 84 -1.36 6.10 -4.10
C LYS A 84 -1.25 4.59 -4.34
N VAL A 85 -0.12 3.97 -3.98
CA VAL A 85 0.05 2.51 -4.06
C VAL A 85 -0.98 1.75 -3.23
N LEU A 86 -1.27 2.22 -2.01
CA LEU A 86 -2.20 1.55 -1.11
C LEU A 86 -3.67 1.76 -1.50
N ALA A 87 -3.99 2.89 -2.14
CA ALA A 87 -5.35 3.23 -2.56
C ALA A 87 -5.73 2.66 -3.93
N GLU A 88 -4.82 2.71 -4.90
CA GLU A 88 -5.10 2.44 -6.31
C GLU A 88 -4.29 1.26 -6.87
N GLY A 89 -3.28 0.81 -6.14
CA GLY A 89 -2.37 -0.24 -6.57
C GLY A 89 -1.09 0.29 -7.22
N ARG A 90 -0.16 -0.62 -7.45
CA ARG A 90 1.17 -0.28 -7.99
C ARG A 90 1.13 0.12 -9.46
N ASP A 91 0.16 -0.41 -10.20
CA ASP A 91 -0.02 -0.14 -11.63
C ASP A 91 -0.53 1.28 -11.93
N SER A 92 -1.02 1.99 -10.90
CA SER A 92 -1.46 3.38 -11.00
C SER A 92 -0.31 4.40 -10.92
N LEU A 93 0.91 3.94 -10.60
CA LEU A 93 2.06 4.82 -10.53
C LEU A 93 2.50 5.25 -11.93
N ASP A 94 2.65 6.54 -12.13
CA ASP A 94 3.07 7.16 -13.36
C ASP A 94 4.16 8.22 -13.11
N GLY A 95 4.91 8.55 -14.17
CA GLY A 95 5.96 9.56 -14.12
C GLY A 95 7.00 9.28 -13.02
N TRP A 96 7.32 10.29 -12.22
CA TRP A 96 8.33 10.22 -11.16
C TRP A 96 7.98 9.23 -10.04
N MET A 97 6.70 8.92 -9.83
CA MET A 97 6.27 7.96 -8.80
C MET A 97 6.60 6.51 -9.18
N ALA A 98 6.67 6.19 -10.48
CA ALA A 98 7.06 4.87 -10.97
C ALA A 98 8.58 4.62 -10.93
N GLU A 99 9.37 5.69 -10.78
CA GLU A 99 10.83 5.66 -10.84
C GLU A 99 11.43 5.17 -9.51
N ASP A 100 11.86 3.92 -9.48
CA ASP A 100 12.45 3.30 -8.29
C ASP A 100 13.98 3.48 -8.20
N LYS A 101 14.67 3.53 -9.34
CA LYS A 101 16.14 3.50 -9.38
C LYS A 101 16.76 4.86 -9.16
N SER A 102 16.34 5.88 -9.89
CA SER A 102 16.91 7.23 -9.82
C SER A 102 16.50 7.97 -8.54
N LEU A 103 15.32 7.69 -8.02
CA LEU A 103 14.78 8.32 -6.82
C LEU A 103 14.93 7.48 -5.54
N GLY A 104 15.74 6.42 -5.56
CA GLY A 104 15.93 5.53 -4.41
C GLY A 104 16.34 6.26 -3.13
N ALA A 105 17.22 7.26 -3.23
CA ALA A 105 17.63 8.09 -2.09
C ALA A 105 16.46 8.91 -1.53
N VAL A 106 15.58 9.44 -2.38
CA VAL A 106 14.38 10.18 -1.96
C VAL A 106 13.45 9.28 -1.16
N TRP A 107 13.26 8.04 -1.60
CA TRP A 107 12.43 7.06 -0.90
C TRP A 107 13.04 6.63 0.43
N LEU A 108 14.36 6.51 0.50
CA LEU A 108 15.07 6.15 1.73
C LEU A 108 14.97 7.28 2.76
N ILE A 109 15.26 8.52 2.38
CA ILE A 109 15.15 9.70 3.26
C ILE A 109 13.71 9.92 3.68
N GLY A 110 12.78 9.72 2.77
CA GLY A 110 11.34 9.87 2.99
C GLY A 110 10.65 8.68 3.66
N CYS A 111 11.37 7.67 4.14
CA CYS A 111 10.77 6.44 4.69
C CYS A 111 9.80 6.68 5.86
N VAL A 112 10.04 7.73 6.67
CA VAL A 112 9.13 8.13 7.76
C VAL A 112 7.80 8.61 7.19
N GLY A 113 7.80 9.35 6.08
CA GLY A 113 6.58 9.74 5.38
C GLY A 113 5.81 8.55 4.84
N SER A 114 6.51 7.55 4.26
CA SER A 114 5.89 6.30 3.83
C SER A 114 5.25 5.53 4.98
N ALA A 115 5.94 5.44 6.13
CA ALA A 115 5.42 4.79 7.32
C ALA A 115 4.19 5.51 7.89
N ALA A 116 4.20 6.86 7.88
CA ALA A 116 3.06 7.67 8.29
C ALA A 116 1.85 7.45 7.37
N ALA A 117 2.04 7.46 6.05
CA ALA A 117 0.97 7.17 5.08
C ALA A 117 0.39 5.76 5.29
N TYR A 118 1.24 4.77 5.53
CA TYR A 118 0.82 3.41 5.85
C TYR A 118 0.02 3.36 7.17
N PHE A 119 0.47 4.05 8.20
CA PHE A 119 -0.24 4.16 9.47
C PHE A 119 -1.63 4.76 9.29
N PHE A 120 -1.74 5.92 8.65
CA PHE A 120 -3.05 6.56 8.42
C PHE A 120 -3.98 5.67 7.58
N ARG A 121 -3.44 4.98 6.58
CA ARG A 121 -4.24 4.05 5.78
C ARG A 121 -4.71 2.85 6.59
N SER A 122 -3.89 2.33 7.50
CA SER A 122 -4.27 1.21 8.37
C SER A 122 -5.39 1.55 9.35
N LEU A 123 -5.60 2.84 9.67
CA LEU A 123 -6.73 3.29 10.49
C LEU A 123 -8.07 3.23 9.75
N THR A 124 -8.06 3.38 8.42
CA THR A 124 -9.29 3.38 7.60
C THR A 124 -9.66 1.97 7.15
N GLU A 125 -8.71 1.23 6.59
CA GLU A 125 -8.89 -0.15 6.09
C GLU A 125 -7.57 -0.93 6.16
N ALA A 126 -7.60 -2.25 5.96
CA ALA A 126 -6.37 -3.01 5.83
C ALA A 126 -5.60 -2.52 4.59
N PRO A 127 -4.28 -2.19 4.72
CA PRO A 127 -3.50 -1.65 3.62
C PRO A 127 -3.52 -2.55 2.38
N GLY A 128 -4.09 -2.03 1.27
CA GLY A 128 -4.26 -2.75 0.01
C GLY A 128 -5.56 -3.56 -0.11
N GLU A 129 -6.43 -3.56 0.89
CA GLU A 129 -7.72 -4.27 0.85
C GLU A 129 -8.61 -3.77 -0.30
N GLY A 130 -8.76 -2.45 -0.45
CA GLY A 130 -9.62 -1.88 -1.49
C GLY A 130 -9.22 -2.32 -2.90
N VAL A 131 -7.91 -2.39 -3.17
CA VAL A 131 -7.37 -2.84 -4.48
C VAL A 131 -7.68 -4.33 -4.69
N ARG A 132 -7.45 -5.18 -3.67
CA ARG A 132 -7.70 -6.62 -3.76
C ARG A 132 -9.19 -6.94 -3.88
N ARG A 133 -10.03 -6.24 -3.13
CA ARG A 133 -11.49 -6.37 -3.22
C ARG A 133 -12.00 -6.01 -4.62
N ALA A 134 -11.57 -4.89 -5.17
CA ALA A 134 -11.94 -4.48 -6.52
C ALA A 134 -11.45 -5.46 -7.60
N GLN A 135 -10.27 -6.05 -7.46
CA GLN A 135 -9.76 -7.10 -8.36
C GLN A 135 -10.62 -8.36 -8.27
N TRP A 136 -10.88 -8.85 -7.08
CA TRP A 136 -11.67 -10.04 -6.84
C TRP A 136 -13.12 -9.90 -7.35
N GLU A 137 -13.76 -8.75 -7.13
CA GLU A 137 -15.10 -8.48 -7.66
C GLU A 137 -15.14 -8.45 -9.19
N ARG A 138 -14.11 -7.89 -9.82
CA ARG A 138 -13.99 -7.88 -11.29
C ARG A 138 -13.80 -9.29 -11.85
N GLU A 139 -13.03 -10.13 -11.19
CA GLU A 139 -12.78 -11.51 -11.61
C GLU A 139 -14.02 -12.36 -11.44
N THR A 140 -14.70 -12.29 -10.30
CA THR A 140 -15.99 -12.97 -10.07
C THR A 140 -17.04 -12.57 -11.10
N ALA A 141 -17.20 -11.28 -11.35
CA ALA A 141 -18.14 -10.78 -12.36
C ALA A 141 -17.80 -11.26 -13.79
N ARG A 142 -16.51 -11.38 -14.13
CA ARG A 142 -16.07 -11.95 -15.41
C ARG A 142 -16.38 -13.43 -15.51
N HIS A 143 -16.18 -14.19 -14.43
CA HIS A 143 -16.51 -15.60 -14.37
C HIS A 143 -18.01 -15.87 -14.51
N GLU A 144 -18.85 -15.10 -13.82
CA GLU A 144 -20.30 -15.18 -13.96
C GLU A 144 -20.78 -14.90 -15.38
N LYS A 145 -20.25 -13.84 -16.00
CA LYS A 145 -20.56 -13.52 -17.41
C LYS A 145 -20.15 -14.65 -18.36
N ARG A 146 -19.00 -15.29 -18.15
CA ARG A 146 -18.56 -16.42 -18.96
C ARG A 146 -19.45 -17.65 -18.74
N LYS A 147 -19.86 -17.97 -17.52
CA LYS A 147 -20.80 -19.05 -17.22
C LYS A 147 -22.15 -18.80 -17.88
N ALA A 148 -22.67 -17.56 -17.80
CA ALA A 148 -23.93 -17.19 -18.44
C ALA A 148 -23.86 -17.26 -19.97
N SER A 149 -22.75 -16.86 -20.59
CA SER A 149 -22.56 -16.95 -22.05
C SER A 149 -22.24 -18.36 -22.55
N GLY A 150 -21.60 -19.20 -21.72
CA GLY A 150 -21.25 -20.60 -22.07
C GLY A 150 -22.41 -21.57 -21.94
N GLY A 151 -23.43 -21.29 -21.10
CA GLY A 151 -24.61 -22.11 -20.92
C GLY A 151 -25.65 -22.02 -22.06
N GLY A 152 -25.47 -21.11 -23.01
CA GLY A 152 -26.44 -20.81 -24.06
C GLY A 152 -26.15 -21.39 -25.45
N ARG A 153 -25.31 -22.42 -25.61
CA ARG A 153 -25.19 -23.14 -26.87
C ARG A 153 -26.03 -24.44 -26.83
N PRO A 154 -27.34 -24.39 -27.23
CA PRO A 154 -28.05 -25.62 -27.54
C PRO A 154 -27.36 -26.21 -28.76
N GLY A 155 -26.89 -27.44 -28.62
CA GLY A 155 -26.26 -28.21 -29.68
C GLY A 155 -27.09 -28.14 -30.97
N LYS A 156 -26.54 -27.61 -32.03
CA LYS A 156 -27.09 -27.79 -33.37
C LYS A 156 -27.09 -29.27 -33.65
N ARG A 157 -28.24 -29.91 -33.38
CA ARG A 157 -28.56 -31.27 -33.76
C ARG A 157 -28.51 -31.36 -35.29
N LYS A 158 -27.41 -31.85 -35.82
CA LYS A 158 -27.29 -32.19 -37.27
C LYS A 158 -28.35 -33.21 -37.54
N LYS A 159 -29.45 -32.82 -38.22
CA LYS A 159 -30.35 -33.76 -38.91
C LYS A 159 -29.59 -34.32 -40.09
N ARG A 160 -29.39 -35.63 -40.10
CA ARG A 160 -29.17 -36.44 -41.31
C ARG A 160 -30.51 -36.78 -41.95
#